data_731cbc4b255c36c0beb638acbf722488
#
_entry.id   731cbc4b255c36c0beb638acbf722488
#
_cell.length_a   1.000
_cell.length_b   1.000
_cell.length_c   1.000
_cell.angle_alpha   90.00
_cell.angle_beta   90.00
_cell.angle_gamma   90.00
#
_symmetry.space_group_name_H-M   'P 1'
#
loop_
_entity.id
_entity.type
_entity.pdbx_description
1 polymer ?
#
loop_
_entity_poly.entity_id
_entity_poly.type
_entity_poly.pdbx_seq_one_letter_code
_entity_poly.pdbx_strand_id
1 'polypeptide(L)'
;LEAVAADRFNQLSQPLIFKFDVMPLWYQQLWLQVVAVLSAIIIAFLLVRKYYQSIIGLQKKDYENALALQRERQRISSEVHDDLGASISGIKLRTELLSRKTADQPAFKEIDAIHEAITDISTQVRLIIWSLDAENDEVSNLAGFIHKQAIKIFEYSNIDLHVNTSISETPVTISGEKRRQVYLLVKEVLNNVVKHSEAQNAFLEINLYKNRLQISIRDDGRGFDPDVRKHETMGIRNIYARAKRLNAELKIDTAHGKGTSISLKLNL
;
A
#
# COMPACT_ATOMS: atom_id res chain seq x y z
N LEU A 1 36.46 -50.58 -57.55
CA LEU A 1 36.69 -52.02 -57.59
C LEU A 1 37.58 -52.39 -58.81
N GLU A 2 38.67 -53.08 -58.55
CA GLU A 2 39.55 -53.65 -59.64
C GLU A 2 39.25 -55.16 -59.72
N ALA A 3 38.94 -55.64 -60.92
CA ALA A 3 38.78 -57.02 -61.17
C ALA A 3 39.88 -57.48 -62.16
N VAL A 4 40.67 -58.44 -61.76
CA VAL A 4 41.76 -59.05 -62.58
C VAL A 4 41.49 -60.55 -62.78
N ALA A 5 41.47 -61.00 -63.98
CA ALA A 5 41.34 -62.48 -64.31
C ALA A 5 42.72 -63.09 -64.51
N ALA A 6 42.90 -64.28 -63.95
CA ALA A 6 44.13 -65.11 -64.19
C ALA A 6 43.82 -66.23 -65.15
N ASP A 7 44.69 -66.41 -66.18
CA ASP A 7 44.64 -67.57 -67.11
C ASP A 7 45.26 -68.81 -66.45
N ARG A 8 45.04 -70.00 -67.09
CA ARG A 8 45.59 -71.29 -66.66
C ARG A 8 47.11 -71.30 -66.48
N PHE A 9 47.78 -70.33 -67.06
CA PHE A 9 49.26 -70.16 -66.98
C PHE A 9 49.64 -69.05 -65.98
N ASN A 10 48.69 -68.58 -65.12
CA ASN A 10 48.90 -67.57 -64.13
C ASN A 10 49.24 -66.16 -64.68
N GLN A 11 48.90 -65.90 -65.97
CA GLN A 11 49.00 -64.59 -66.55
C GLN A 11 47.81 -63.75 -66.19
N LEU A 12 48.06 -62.60 -65.59
CA LEU A 12 47.03 -61.63 -65.14
C LEU A 12 46.54 -60.80 -66.33
N SER A 13 45.24 -60.68 -66.51
CA SER A 13 44.65 -59.78 -67.47
C SER A 13 44.83 -58.33 -67.06
N GLN A 14 44.67 -57.37 -67.98
CA GLN A 14 44.58 -55.96 -67.60
C GLN A 14 43.44 -55.72 -66.60
N PRO A 15 43.70 -54.95 -65.55
CA PRO A 15 42.69 -54.69 -64.54
C PRO A 15 41.48 -53.93 -65.12
N LEU A 16 40.31 -54.48 -64.94
CA LEU A 16 39.04 -53.80 -65.25
C LEU A 16 38.65 -52.98 -64.08
N ILE A 17 38.78 -51.59 -64.24
CA ILE A 17 38.48 -50.68 -63.21
C ILE A 17 37.02 -50.21 -63.30
N PHE A 18 36.21 -50.61 -62.34
CA PHE A 18 34.83 -50.12 -62.17
C PHE A 18 34.85 -48.88 -61.26
N LYS A 19 34.59 -47.72 -61.80
CA LYS A 19 34.34 -46.48 -60.98
C LYS A 19 32.86 -46.46 -60.62
N PHE A 20 32.57 -46.46 -59.33
CA PHE A 20 31.21 -46.22 -58.80
C PHE A 20 31.20 -44.87 -58.12
N ASP A 21 30.37 -43.97 -58.60
CA ASP A 21 30.08 -42.74 -57.91
C ASP A 21 28.91 -43.04 -56.96
N VAL A 22 29.21 -43.10 -55.66
CA VAL A 22 28.18 -43.17 -54.59
C VAL A 22 27.62 -41.74 -54.35
N MET A 23 26.44 -41.49 -54.90
CA MET A 23 25.77 -40.27 -54.64
C MET A 23 25.35 -40.21 -53.17
N PRO A 24 25.67 -39.14 -52.41
CA PRO A 24 25.21 -39.00 -51.04
C PRO A 24 23.68 -38.94 -51.01
N LEU A 25 23.08 -39.51 -49.96
CA LEU A 25 21.63 -39.48 -49.74
C LEU A 25 21.16 -38.03 -49.73
N TRP A 26 19.95 -37.75 -50.26
CA TRP A 26 19.41 -36.39 -50.44
C TRP A 26 19.47 -35.54 -49.19
N TYR A 27 19.31 -36.12 -47.98
CA TYR A 27 19.38 -35.41 -46.67
C TYR A 27 20.82 -35.12 -46.21
N GLN A 28 21.84 -35.66 -46.84
CA GLN A 28 23.26 -35.43 -46.55
C GLN A 28 23.84 -34.29 -47.37
N GLN A 29 23.04 -33.69 -48.26
CA GLN A 29 23.47 -32.53 -49.05
C GLN A 29 23.61 -31.30 -48.17
N LEU A 30 24.77 -30.63 -48.20
CA LEU A 30 25.13 -29.51 -47.37
C LEU A 30 24.11 -28.37 -47.40
N TRP A 31 23.53 -28.07 -48.55
CA TRP A 31 22.54 -27.00 -48.69
C TRP A 31 21.25 -27.29 -47.88
N LEU A 32 20.82 -28.53 -47.79
CA LEU A 32 19.64 -28.96 -47.03
C LEU A 32 19.86 -28.80 -45.51
N GLN A 33 21.07 -29.13 -45.03
CA GLN A 33 21.47 -28.93 -43.65
C GLN A 33 21.50 -27.44 -43.30
N VAL A 34 22.03 -26.61 -44.19
CA VAL A 34 22.04 -25.13 -44.02
C VAL A 34 20.61 -24.56 -43.95
N VAL A 35 19.70 -25.01 -44.84
CA VAL A 35 18.29 -24.59 -44.82
C VAL A 35 17.60 -25.05 -43.53
N ALA A 36 17.85 -26.26 -43.04
CA ALA A 36 17.30 -26.78 -41.81
C ALA A 36 17.75 -25.91 -40.59
N VAL A 37 19.05 -25.58 -40.53
CA VAL A 37 19.58 -24.71 -39.45
C VAL A 37 18.99 -23.31 -39.52
N LEU A 38 18.94 -22.70 -40.70
CA LEU A 38 18.34 -21.35 -40.86
C LEU A 38 16.86 -21.34 -40.50
N SER A 39 16.09 -22.35 -40.89
CA SER A 39 14.68 -22.46 -40.52
C SER A 39 14.50 -22.63 -39.01
N ALA A 40 15.34 -23.42 -38.34
CA ALA A 40 15.33 -23.54 -36.88
C ALA A 40 15.64 -22.23 -36.17
N ILE A 41 16.61 -21.45 -36.66
CA ILE A 41 16.95 -20.12 -36.13
C ILE A 41 15.76 -19.16 -36.31
N ILE A 42 15.13 -19.15 -37.48
CA ILE A 42 13.96 -18.29 -37.74
C ILE A 42 12.80 -18.67 -36.80
N ILE A 43 12.52 -19.96 -36.65
CA ILE A 43 11.45 -20.41 -35.74
C ILE A 43 11.76 -20.01 -34.30
N ALA A 44 12.99 -20.22 -33.83
CA ALA A 44 13.42 -19.82 -32.50
C ALA A 44 13.27 -18.31 -32.30
N PHE A 45 13.69 -17.50 -33.29
CA PHE A 45 13.53 -16.05 -33.28
C PHE A 45 12.05 -15.63 -33.17
N LEU A 46 11.16 -16.25 -33.95
CA LEU A 46 9.73 -15.95 -33.93
C LEU A 46 9.08 -16.34 -32.59
N LEU A 47 9.49 -17.47 -32.00
CA LEU A 47 9.01 -17.90 -30.68
C LEU A 47 9.45 -16.93 -29.58
N VAL A 48 10.73 -16.52 -29.59
CA VAL A 48 11.28 -15.55 -28.65
C VAL A 48 10.57 -14.20 -28.80
N ARG A 49 10.40 -13.72 -30.03
CA ARG A 49 9.66 -12.48 -30.31
C ARG A 49 8.23 -12.52 -29.79
N LYS A 50 7.50 -13.63 -30.04
CA LYS A 50 6.12 -13.81 -29.55
C LYS A 50 6.06 -13.83 -28.02
N TYR A 51 7.03 -14.49 -27.37
CA TYR A 51 7.15 -14.53 -25.92
C TYR A 51 7.34 -13.13 -25.33
N TYR A 52 8.29 -12.34 -25.86
CA TYR A 52 8.51 -10.97 -25.40
C TYR A 52 7.30 -10.05 -25.65
N GLN A 53 6.64 -10.19 -26.81
CA GLN A 53 5.41 -9.41 -27.08
C GLN A 53 4.30 -9.73 -26.10
N SER A 54 4.16 -10.99 -25.69
CA SER A 54 3.17 -11.41 -24.68
C SER A 54 3.48 -10.78 -23.31
N ILE A 55 4.75 -10.81 -22.87
CA ILE A 55 5.16 -10.20 -21.58
C ILE A 55 4.91 -8.69 -21.59
N ILE A 56 5.36 -8.00 -22.63
CA ILE A 56 5.18 -6.55 -22.76
C ILE A 56 3.67 -6.22 -22.79
N GLY A 57 2.86 -7.02 -23.48
CA GLY A 57 1.41 -6.84 -23.52
C GLY A 57 0.74 -6.98 -22.15
N LEU A 58 1.17 -7.94 -21.33
CA LEU A 58 0.68 -8.12 -19.95
C LEU A 58 1.07 -6.93 -19.07
N GLN A 59 2.36 -6.53 -19.10
CA GLN A 59 2.84 -5.39 -18.31
C GLN A 59 2.13 -4.09 -18.67
N LYS A 60 1.88 -3.86 -19.99
CA LYS A 60 1.15 -2.69 -20.46
C LYS A 60 -0.29 -2.68 -19.94
N LYS A 61 -0.96 -3.84 -19.96
CA LYS A 61 -2.33 -3.98 -19.44
C LYS A 61 -2.41 -3.75 -17.95
N ASP A 62 -1.44 -4.27 -17.18
CA ASP A 62 -1.36 -4.04 -15.73
C ASP A 62 -1.12 -2.56 -15.42
N TYR A 63 -0.25 -1.89 -16.17
CA TYR A 63 -0.02 -0.46 -16.04
C TYR A 63 -1.26 0.37 -16.39
N GLU A 64 -1.96 0.05 -17.49
CA GLU A 64 -3.20 0.73 -17.88
C GLU A 64 -4.31 0.55 -16.84
N ASN A 65 -4.44 -0.65 -16.25
CA ASN A 65 -5.39 -0.91 -15.16
C ASN A 65 -5.03 -0.11 -13.90
N ALA A 66 -3.76 -0.05 -13.53
CA ALA A 66 -3.29 0.74 -12.38
C ALA A 66 -3.58 2.24 -12.59
N LEU A 67 -3.32 2.76 -13.78
CA LEU A 67 -3.60 4.14 -14.14
C LEU A 67 -5.11 4.45 -14.16
N ALA A 68 -5.92 3.54 -14.66
CA ALA A 68 -7.38 3.68 -14.64
C ALA A 68 -7.92 3.70 -13.21
N LEU A 69 -7.42 2.81 -12.34
CA LEU A 69 -7.77 2.78 -10.92
C LEU A 69 -7.37 4.07 -10.20
N GLN A 70 -6.20 4.62 -10.49
CA GLN A 70 -5.73 5.88 -9.93
C GLN A 70 -6.63 7.04 -10.36
N ARG A 71 -6.98 7.13 -11.65
CA ARG A 71 -7.91 8.15 -12.17
C ARG A 71 -9.29 8.06 -11.53
N GLU A 72 -9.80 6.84 -11.35
CA GLU A 72 -11.10 6.63 -10.72
C GLU A 72 -11.09 7.04 -9.25
N ARG A 73 -10.01 6.72 -8.50
CA ARG A 73 -9.82 7.19 -7.12
C ARG A 73 -9.83 8.71 -7.05
N GLN A 74 -9.12 9.39 -7.95
CA GLN A 74 -9.06 10.85 -7.99
C GLN A 74 -10.41 11.48 -8.35
N ARG A 75 -11.15 10.87 -9.30
CA ARG A 75 -12.50 11.28 -9.66
C ARG A 75 -13.47 11.17 -8.46
N ILE A 76 -13.48 9.99 -7.81
CA ILE A 76 -14.32 9.76 -6.62
C ILE A 76 -13.93 10.73 -5.49
N SER A 77 -12.65 10.96 -5.26
CA SER A 77 -12.17 11.92 -4.24
C SER A 77 -12.72 13.32 -4.51
N SER A 78 -12.65 13.81 -5.75
CA SER A 78 -13.16 15.13 -6.14
C SER A 78 -14.68 15.22 -6.02
N GLU A 79 -15.43 14.26 -6.57
CA GLU A 79 -16.89 14.24 -6.49
C GLU A 79 -17.41 14.18 -5.05
N VAL A 80 -16.80 13.31 -4.22
CA VAL A 80 -17.18 13.21 -2.79
C VAL A 80 -16.84 14.50 -2.04
N HIS A 81 -15.73 15.16 -2.38
CA HIS A 81 -15.36 16.45 -1.76
C HIS A 81 -16.37 17.54 -2.13
N ASP A 82 -16.71 17.65 -3.40
CA ASP A 82 -17.53 18.76 -3.90
C ASP A 82 -19.02 18.58 -3.52
N ASP A 83 -19.60 17.42 -3.71
CA ASP A 83 -21.03 17.21 -3.49
C ASP A 83 -21.39 16.97 -2.01
N LEU A 84 -20.66 16.06 -1.33
CA LEU A 84 -20.92 15.78 0.08
C LEU A 84 -20.36 16.85 1.01
N GLY A 85 -19.17 17.40 0.70
CA GLY A 85 -18.54 18.42 1.51
C GLY A 85 -19.39 19.69 1.63
N ALA A 86 -19.96 20.15 0.51
CA ALA A 86 -20.85 21.31 0.47
C ALA A 86 -22.18 21.05 1.20
N SER A 87 -22.81 19.87 0.97
CA SER A 87 -24.07 19.48 1.60
C SER A 87 -23.95 19.35 3.11
N ILE A 88 -22.91 18.66 3.61
CA ILE A 88 -22.64 18.48 5.02
C ILE A 88 -22.33 19.83 5.69
N SER A 89 -21.56 20.69 5.04
CA SER A 89 -21.26 22.05 5.55
C SER A 89 -22.53 22.91 5.65
N GLY A 90 -23.44 22.79 4.67
CA GLY A 90 -24.72 23.46 4.71
C GLY A 90 -25.64 22.99 5.83
N ILE A 91 -25.69 21.68 6.10
CA ILE A 91 -26.49 21.13 7.20
C ILE A 91 -25.85 21.53 8.54
N LYS A 92 -24.53 21.46 8.68
CA LYS A 92 -23.82 21.90 9.89
C LYS A 92 -24.12 23.35 10.25
N LEU A 93 -24.05 24.26 9.27
CA LEU A 93 -24.36 25.68 9.49
C LEU A 93 -25.82 25.88 9.94
N ARG A 94 -26.77 25.15 9.33
CA ARG A 94 -28.19 25.23 9.68
C ARG A 94 -28.45 24.72 11.11
N THR A 95 -27.83 23.61 11.50
CA THR A 95 -27.96 23.07 12.88
C THR A 95 -27.33 24.01 13.90
N GLU A 96 -26.18 24.62 13.59
CA GLU A 96 -25.55 25.62 14.46
C GLU A 96 -26.43 26.85 14.65
N LEU A 97 -27.06 27.35 13.58
CA LEU A 97 -27.98 28.48 13.68
C LEU A 97 -29.26 28.14 14.46
N LEU A 98 -29.79 26.91 14.33
CA LEU A 98 -30.92 26.44 15.13
C LEU A 98 -30.57 26.30 16.61
N SER A 99 -29.41 25.70 16.91
CA SER A 99 -28.90 25.53 18.26
C SER A 99 -28.80 26.87 19.00
N ARG A 100 -28.24 27.90 18.32
CA ARG A 100 -28.16 29.26 18.89
C ARG A 100 -29.52 29.92 19.16
N LYS A 101 -30.55 29.62 18.34
CA LYS A 101 -31.91 30.17 18.49
C LYS A 101 -32.74 29.42 19.54
N THR A 102 -32.40 28.19 19.87
CA THR A 102 -33.20 27.33 20.77
C THR A 102 -32.47 26.97 22.06
N ALA A 103 -31.43 27.71 22.44
CA ALA A 103 -30.58 27.42 23.60
C ALA A 103 -31.36 27.22 24.92
N ASP A 104 -32.49 27.89 25.07
CA ASP A 104 -33.36 27.82 26.26
C ASP A 104 -34.56 26.85 26.08
N GLN A 105 -34.61 26.05 25.02
CA GLN A 105 -35.76 25.17 24.73
C GLN A 105 -35.40 23.67 24.91
N PRO A 106 -36.36 22.80 25.23
CA PRO A 106 -36.12 21.33 25.38
C PRO A 106 -35.53 20.69 24.14
N ALA A 107 -35.78 21.21 22.93
CA ALA A 107 -35.24 20.74 21.66
C ALA A 107 -33.72 20.98 21.50
N PHE A 108 -33.11 21.80 22.34
CA PHE A 108 -31.67 22.13 22.25
C PHE A 108 -30.77 20.90 22.26
N LYS A 109 -31.03 19.95 23.15
CA LYS A 109 -30.24 18.70 23.27
C LYS A 109 -30.28 17.84 22.02
N GLU A 110 -31.44 17.76 21.35
CA GLU A 110 -31.61 16.98 20.11
C GLU A 110 -30.89 17.66 18.93
N ILE A 111 -30.97 19.00 18.85
CA ILE A 111 -30.28 19.79 17.82
C ILE A 111 -28.76 19.68 18.00
N ASP A 112 -28.28 19.72 19.22
CA ASP A 112 -26.85 19.60 19.55
C ASP A 112 -26.32 18.19 19.20
N ALA A 113 -27.07 17.15 19.53
CA ALA A 113 -26.75 15.77 19.12
C ALA A 113 -26.70 15.61 17.59
N ILE A 114 -27.62 16.24 16.85
CA ILE A 114 -27.61 16.25 15.38
C ILE A 114 -26.37 16.99 14.86
N HIS A 115 -26.02 18.12 15.48
CA HIS A 115 -24.83 18.89 15.10
C HIS A 115 -23.54 18.11 15.31
N GLU A 116 -23.40 17.40 16.44
CA GLU A 116 -22.28 16.48 16.70
C GLU A 116 -22.21 15.36 15.66
N ALA A 117 -23.33 14.68 15.40
CA ALA A 117 -23.39 13.59 14.42
C ALA A 117 -22.96 14.06 13.00
N ILE A 118 -23.43 15.23 12.57
CA ILE A 118 -23.04 15.82 11.27
C ILE A 118 -21.55 16.18 11.24
N THR A 119 -21.03 16.68 12.34
CA THR A 119 -19.60 17.00 12.47
C THR A 119 -18.74 15.75 12.36
N ASP A 120 -19.17 14.65 12.97
CA ASP A 120 -18.50 13.35 12.90
C ASP A 120 -18.55 12.79 11.48
N ILE A 121 -19.71 12.80 10.83
CA ILE A 121 -19.86 12.36 9.43
C ILE A 121 -18.94 13.20 8.52
N SER A 122 -18.95 14.51 8.67
CA SER A 122 -18.07 15.42 7.89
C SER A 122 -16.58 15.06 8.04
N THR A 123 -16.18 14.71 9.26
CA THR A 123 -14.79 14.32 9.56
C THR A 123 -14.46 12.97 8.93
N GLN A 124 -15.38 12.00 8.99
CA GLN A 124 -15.20 10.68 8.37
C GLN A 124 -15.11 10.78 6.85
N VAL A 125 -15.98 11.56 6.21
CA VAL A 125 -15.96 11.80 4.76
C VAL A 125 -14.63 12.42 4.34
N ARG A 126 -14.17 13.49 5.01
CA ARG A 126 -12.86 14.10 4.72
C ARG A 126 -11.70 13.11 4.85
N LEU A 127 -11.76 12.22 5.83
CA LEU A 127 -10.74 11.19 6.00
C LEU A 127 -10.75 10.16 4.87
N ILE A 128 -11.96 9.79 4.39
CA ILE A 128 -12.10 8.89 3.24
C ILE A 128 -11.50 9.55 1.99
N ILE A 129 -11.88 10.81 1.70
CA ILE A 129 -11.35 11.57 0.57
C ILE A 129 -9.82 11.62 0.63
N TRP A 130 -9.26 12.03 1.78
CA TRP A 130 -7.82 12.10 1.97
C TRP A 130 -7.13 10.74 1.79
N SER A 131 -7.79 9.64 2.16
CA SER A 131 -7.25 8.30 1.99
C SER A 131 -7.32 7.79 0.54
N LEU A 132 -8.19 8.35 -0.30
CA LEU A 132 -8.31 8.02 -1.72
C LEU A 132 -7.34 8.81 -2.60
N ASP A 133 -6.89 9.97 -2.12
CA ASP A 133 -6.00 10.86 -2.86
C ASP A 133 -4.59 10.29 -2.94
N ALA A 134 -4.16 9.97 -4.17
CA ALA A 134 -2.85 9.37 -4.45
C ALA A 134 -1.68 10.35 -4.20
N GLU A 135 -1.91 11.66 -4.24
CA GLU A 135 -0.89 12.67 -3.91
C GLU A 135 -0.41 12.55 -2.46
N ASN A 136 -1.22 11.94 -1.62
CA ASN A 136 -0.90 11.70 -0.21
C ASN A 136 -0.25 10.33 0.08
N ASP A 137 0.10 9.55 -0.93
CA ASP A 137 0.62 8.19 -0.75
C ASP A 137 2.05 8.11 -0.19
N GLU A 138 2.61 9.21 0.31
CA GLU A 138 3.89 9.24 1.00
C GLU A 138 3.72 9.26 2.53
N VAL A 139 4.67 8.63 3.25
CA VAL A 139 4.72 8.62 4.71
C VAL A 139 4.93 10.02 5.28
N SER A 140 5.67 10.88 4.58
CA SER A 140 5.84 12.31 4.90
C SER A 140 4.50 13.04 5.02
N ASN A 141 3.59 12.81 4.07
CA ASN A 141 2.24 13.39 4.06
C ASN A 141 1.39 12.86 5.21
N LEU A 142 1.48 11.55 5.51
CA LEU A 142 0.82 10.95 6.68
C LEU A 142 1.31 11.60 7.98
N ALA A 143 2.61 11.75 8.16
CA ALA A 143 3.18 12.35 9.36
C ALA A 143 2.77 13.81 9.53
N GLY A 144 2.82 14.61 8.47
CA GLY A 144 2.33 16.00 8.47
C GLY A 144 0.85 16.10 8.80
N PHE A 145 0.03 15.17 8.26
CA PHE A 145 -1.39 15.11 8.58
C PHE A 145 -1.65 14.75 10.05
N ILE A 146 -0.96 13.73 10.59
CA ILE A 146 -1.04 13.34 12.00
C ILE A 146 -0.64 14.50 12.89
N HIS A 147 0.47 15.19 12.60
CA HIS A 147 0.95 16.35 13.35
C HIS A 147 -0.13 17.44 13.43
N LYS A 148 -0.68 17.84 12.28
CA LYS A 148 -1.72 18.86 12.21
C LYS A 148 -2.98 18.49 12.99
N GLN A 149 -3.38 17.20 12.93
CA GLN A 149 -4.54 16.73 13.68
C GLN A 149 -4.27 16.62 15.18
N ALA A 150 -3.05 16.22 15.59
CA ALA A 150 -2.65 16.18 16.98
C ALA A 150 -2.75 17.56 17.64
N ILE A 151 -2.22 18.61 17.00
CA ILE A 151 -2.35 19.99 17.49
C ILE A 151 -3.82 20.36 17.70
N LYS A 152 -4.72 20.04 16.74
CA LYS A 152 -6.15 20.32 16.88
C LYS A 152 -6.82 19.57 18.02
N ILE A 153 -6.43 18.31 18.27
CA ILE A 153 -7.02 17.51 19.36
C ILE A 153 -6.64 18.10 20.72
N PHE A 154 -5.43 18.66 20.84
CA PHE A 154 -4.93 19.24 22.10
C PHE A 154 -5.23 20.73 22.26
N GLU A 155 -5.76 21.41 21.23
CA GLU A 155 -5.97 22.87 21.20
C GLU A 155 -6.75 23.42 22.41
N TYR A 156 -7.73 22.65 22.91
CA TYR A 156 -8.56 23.05 24.06
C TYR A 156 -8.29 22.19 25.30
N SER A 157 -7.15 21.49 25.35
CA SER A 157 -6.71 20.74 26.53
C SER A 157 -5.70 21.52 27.34
N ASN A 158 -5.55 21.19 28.62
CA ASN A 158 -4.50 21.75 29.48
C ASN A 158 -3.22 20.89 29.43
N ILE A 159 -3.00 20.11 28.37
CA ILE A 159 -1.89 19.19 28.23
C ILE A 159 -0.90 19.77 27.20
N ASP A 160 0.36 19.89 27.58
CA ASP A 160 1.41 20.34 26.68
C ASP A 160 1.80 19.20 25.73
N LEU A 161 1.54 19.40 24.43
CA LEU A 161 1.85 18.43 23.38
C LEU A 161 3.22 18.69 22.75
N HIS A 162 4.13 17.72 22.85
CA HIS A 162 5.43 17.74 22.20
C HIS A 162 5.42 16.79 21.00
N VAL A 163 5.64 17.32 19.79
CA VAL A 163 5.67 16.51 18.56
C VAL A 163 7.08 16.50 17.99
N ASN A 164 7.60 15.30 17.78
CA ASN A 164 8.89 15.07 17.10
C ASN A 164 8.68 14.18 15.88
N THR A 165 9.22 14.60 14.73
CA THR A 165 9.09 13.85 13.47
C THR A 165 10.46 13.69 12.84
N SER A 166 10.89 12.43 12.64
CA SER A 166 12.14 12.07 11.96
C SER A 166 11.84 11.13 10.80
N ILE A 167 11.86 11.69 9.58
CA ILE A 167 11.54 10.96 8.35
C ILE A 167 12.75 10.98 7.44
N SER A 168 13.08 9.80 6.89
CA SER A 168 14.14 9.66 5.88
C SER A 168 13.85 10.53 4.65
N GLU A 169 14.88 11.11 4.05
CA GLU A 169 14.77 11.88 2.79
C GLU A 169 14.29 11.02 1.61
N THR A 170 14.47 9.70 1.69
CA THR A 170 13.99 8.80 0.64
C THR A 170 12.47 8.66 0.74
N PRO A 171 11.71 8.98 -0.33
CA PRO A 171 10.26 8.82 -0.35
C PRO A 171 9.87 7.36 -0.13
N VAL A 172 9.00 7.11 0.84
CA VAL A 172 8.42 5.78 1.11
C VAL A 172 6.92 5.88 0.98
N THR A 173 6.35 5.01 0.16
CA THR A 173 4.91 5.01 -0.12
C THR A 173 4.15 4.16 0.90
N ILE A 174 2.94 4.60 1.19
CA ILE A 174 1.97 3.91 2.04
C ILE A 174 0.60 3.94 1.38
N SER A 175 -0.06 2.77 1.25
CA SER A 175 -1.38 2.72 0.63
C SER A 175 -2.42 3.52 1.42
N GLY A 176 -3.42 4.08 0.74
CA GLY A 176 -4.49 4.88 1.36
C GLY A 176 -5.21 4.15 2.50
N GLU A 177 -5.45 2.83 2.36
CA GLU A 177 -6.06 2.03 3.43
C GLU A 177 -5.16 1.94 4.67
N LYS A 178 -3.86 1.61 4.51
CA LYS A 178 -2.91 1.59 5.63
C LYS A 178 -2.81 2.97 6.28
N ARG A 179 -2.72 4.03 5.48
CA ARG A 179 -2.66 5.44 5.92
C ARG A 179 -3.86 5.79 6.80
N ARG A 180 -5.07 5.44 6.35
CA ARG A 180 -6.31 5.65 7.11
C ARG A 180 -6.31 4.88 8.43
N GLN A 181 -5.93 3.60 8.43
CA GLN A 181 -5.91 2.78 9.66
C GLN A 181 -4.89 3.30 10.67
N VAL A 182 -3.70 3.71 10.22
CA VAL A 182 -2.66 4.33 11.08
C VAL A 182 -3.21 5.62 11.71
N TYR A 183 -3.77 6.52 10.91
CA TYR A 183 -4.33 7.77 11.44
C TYR A 183 -5.44 7.52 12.46
N LEU A 184 -6.39 6.62 12.16
CA LEU A 184 -7.50 6.33 13.08
C LEU A 184 -7.02 5.70 14.40
N LEU A 185 -5.96 4.88 14.36
CA LEU A 185 -5.34 4.35 15.56
C LEU A 185 -4.70 5.45 16.39
N VAL A 186 -3.88 6.30 15.75
CA VAL A 186 -3.23 7.45 16.41
C VAL A 186 -4.26 8.40 17.01
N LYS A 187 -5.30 8.76 16.26
CA LYS A 187 -6.41 9.61 16.72
C LYS A 187 -7.07 9.06 17.98
N GLU A 188 -7.34 7.74 18.02
CA GLU A 188 -7.93 7.09 19.19
C GLU A 188 -7.02 7.20 20.40
N VAL A 189 -5.71 6.97 20.23
CA VAL A 189 -4.73 7.10 21.32
C VAL A 189 -4.67 8.55 21.83
N LEU A 190 -4.56 9.53 20.92
CA LEU A 190 -4.50 10.96 21.31
C LEU A 190 -5.78 11.40 22.04
N ASN A 191 -6.96 10.95 21.58
CA ASN A 191 -8.22 11.21 22.26
C ASN A 191 -8.26 10.58 23.66
N ASN A 192 -7.70 9.37 23.83
CA ASN A 192 -7.61 8.72 25.14
C ASN A 192 -6.71 9.51 26.10
N VAL A 193 -5.62 10.07 25.59
CA VAL A 193 -4.77 10.97 26.39
C VAL A 193 -5.57 12.17 26.87
N VAL A 194 -6.22 12.91 25.96
CA VAL A 194 -6.97 14.12 26.31
C VAL A 194 -8.13 13.84 27.27
N LYS A 195 -8.86 12.73 27.05
CA LYS A 195 -10.09 12.43 27.82
C LYS A 195 -9.84 11.72 29.15
N HIS A 196 -8.73 10.98 29.28
CA HIS A 196 -8.61 9.99 30.35
C HIS A 196 -7.28 10.01 31.09
N SER A 197 -6.22 10.66 30.58
CA SER A 197 -4.90 10.55 31.19
C SER A 197 -4.72 11.40 32.44
N GLU A 198 -5.36 12.57 32.51
CA GLU A 198 -5.06 13.60 33.52
C GLU A 198 -3.57 14.02 33.50
N ALA A 199 -2.94 13.96 32.33
CA ALA A 199 -1.53 14.27 32.13
C ALA A 199 -1.29 15.78 32.09
N GLN A 200 -0.04 16.18 32.35
CA GLN A 200 0.46 17.52 32.07
C GLN A 200 1.17 17.58 30.72
N ASN A 201 1.87 16.51 30.35
CA ASN A 201 2.64 16.44 29.13
C ASN A 201 2.27 15.21 28.30
N ALA A 202 2.22 15.39 26.97
CA ALA A 202 2.07 14.32 26.00
C ALA A 202 3.15 14.42 24.91
N PHE A 203 3.69 13.30 24.49
CA PHE A 203 4.77 13.21 23.51
C PHE A 203 4.30 12.35 22.36
N LEU A 204 4.39 12.88 21.14
CA LEU A 204 4.14 12.16 19.89
C LEU A 204 5.42 12.13 19.09
N GLU A 205 5.92 10.93 18.81
CA GLU A 205 7.10 10.71 17.99
C GLU A 205 6.74 9.91 16.75
N ILE A 206 7.15 10.37 15.56
CA ILE A 206 6.92 9.71 14.29
C ILE A 206 8.27 9.51 13.62
N ASN A 207 8.72 8.27 13.51
CA ASN A 207 10.02 7.92 12.98
C ASN A 207 9.88 6.99 11.79
N LEU A 208 10.55 7.31 10.67
CA LEU A 208 10.67 6.44 9.52
C LEU A 208 12.14 6.10 9.29
N TYR A 209 12.48 4.84 9.46
CA TYR A 209 13.82 4.33 9.16
C TYR A 209 13.73 3.21 8.12
N LYS A 210 14.35 3.42 6.97
CA LYS A 210 14.16 2.56 5.79
C LYS A 210 12.66 2.43 5.49
N ASN A 211 12.12 1.21 5.44
CA ASN A 211 10.71 0.92 5.20
C ASN A 211 9.93 0.59 6.50
N ARG A 212 10.43 1.02 7.66
CA ARG A 212 9.77 0.79 8.95
C ARG A 212 9.28 2.11 9.52
N LEU A 213 7.97 2.27 9.61
CA LEU A 213 7.29 3.38 10.30
C LEU A 213 7.12 3.00 11.77
N GLN A 214 7.60 3.85 12.67
CA GLN A 214 7.38 3.74 14.11
C GLN A 214 6.70 5.00 14.60
N ILE A 215 5.56 4.83 15.30
CA ILE A 215 4.83 5.92 15.95
C ILE A 215 4.77 5.59 17.44
N SER A 216 5.19 6.52 18.28
CA SER A 216 5.17 6.41 19.74
C SER A 216 4.37 7.56 20.33
N ILE A 217 3.45 7.27 21.24
CA ILE A 217 2.66 8.26 21.97
C ILE A 217 2.81 7.94 23.43
N ARG A 218 3.22 8.94 24.22
CA ARG A 218 3.43 8.80 25.66
C ARG A 218 2.79 9.97 26.38
N ASP A 219 2.16 9.72 27.52
CA ASP A 219 1.69 10.70 28.49
C ASP A 219 2.30 10.45 29.87
N ASP A 220 2.35 11.47 30.70
CA ASP A 220 2.79 11.43 32.11
C ASP A 220 1.61 11.33 33.09
N GLY A 221 0.44 10.89 32.63
CA GLY A 221 -0.78 10.88 33.39
C GLY A 221 -0.93 9.72 34.38
N ARG A 222 -2.17 9.46 34.80
CA ARG A 222 -2.50 8.45 35.82
C ARG A 222 -2.30 7.00 35.39
N GLY A 223 -2.18 6.72 34.07
CA GLY A 223 -2.13 5.35 33.56
C GLY A 223 -3.38 4.53 33.86
N PHE A 224 -3.33 3.24 33.56
CA PHE A 224 -4.41 2.29 33.84
C PHE A 224 -3.88 0.85 33.96
N ASP A 225 -4.73 -0.04 34.49
CA ASP A 225 -4.44 -1.48 34.50
C ASP A 225 -4.74 -2.08 33.11
N PRO A 226 -3.74 -2.58 32.38
CA PRO A 226 -3.91 -3.11 31.04
C PRO A 226 -4.82 -4.37 31.00
N ASP A 227 -4.82 -5.19 32.05
CA ASP A 227 -5.56 -6.44 32.08
C ASP A 227 -7.07 -6.20 32.28
N VAL A 228 -7.43 -5.22 33.10
CA VAL A 228 -8.82 -4.82 33.33
C VAL A 228 -9.40 -4.14 32.10
N ARG A 229 -8.69 -3.21 31.47
CA ARG A 229 -9.22 -2.42 30.35
C ARG A 229 -9.19 -3.10 28.98
N LYS A 230 -8.40 -4.13 28.79
CA LYS A 230 -8.34 -4.87 27.52
C LYS A 230 -9.70 -5.47 27.10
N HIS A 231 -10.54 -5.76 28.06
CA HIS A 231 -11.87 -6.36 27.85
C HIS A 231 -13.04 -5.39 27.99
N GLU A 232 -12.87 -4.22 28.61
CA GLU A 232 -13.97 -3.35 29.02
C GLU A 232 -14.18 -2.11 28.16
N THR A 233 -13.14 -1.57 27.50
CA THR A 233 -13.29 -0.31 26.75
C THR A 233 -13.20 -0.50 25.24
N MET A 234 -14.19 0.06 24.53
CA MET A 234 -14.29 -0.01 23.07
C MET A 234 -13.07 0.60 22.37
N GLY A 235 -12.47 1.67 22.94
CA GLY A 235 -11.30 2.37 22.38
C GLY A 235 -10.05 1.50 22.29
N ILE A 236 -9.70 0.79 23.40
CA ILE A 236 -8.53 -0.10 23.40
C ILE A 236 -8.73 -1.28 22.45
N ARG A 237 -9.93 -1.85 22.40
CA ARG A 237 -10.25 -2.91 21.43
C ARG A 237 -10.08 -2.44 19.99
N ASN A 238 -10.48 -1.21 19.68
CA ASN A 238 -10.31 -0.61 18.36
C ASN A 238 -8.82 -0.42 18.00
N ILE A 239 -7.99 0.00 18.95
CA ILE A 239 -6.53 0.13 18.77
C ILE A 239 -5.93 -1.23 18.39
N TYR A 240 -6.22 -2.30 19.15
CA TYR A 240 -5.74 -3.66 18.83
C TYR A 240 -6.25 -4.18 17.49
N ALA A 241 -7.54 -3.98 17.19
CA ALA A 241 -8.15 -4.43 15.93
C ALA A 241 -7.50 -3.74 14.72
N ARG A 242 -7.19 -2.44 14.82
CA ARG A 242 -6.52 -1.67 13.76
C ARG A 242 -5.06 -2.09 13.59
N ALA A 243 -4.32 -2.27 14.67
CA ALA A 243 -2.95 -2.77 14.63
C ALA A 243 -2.88 -4.15 13.95
N LYS A 244 -3.83 -5.05 14.25
CA LYS A 244 -3.96 -6.36 13.61
C LYS A 244 -4.24 -6.24 12.09
N ARG A 245 -5.14 -5.33 11.68
CA ARG A 245 -5.43 -5.07 10.24
C ARG A 245 -4.21 -4.53 9.49
N LEU A 246 -3.39 -3.75 10.16
CA LEU A 246 -2.13 -3.21 9.63
C LEU A 246 -1.01 -4.26 9.57
N ASN A 247 -1.19 -5.41 10.20
CA ASN A 247 -0.11 -6.37 10.48
C ASN A 247 1.07 -5.70 11.20
N ALA A 248 0.76 -4.80 12.14
CA ALA A 248 1.72 -3.98 12.87
C ALA A 248 1.97 -4.54 14.28
N GLU A 249 3.19 -4.37 14.76
CA GLU A 249 3.56 -4.64 16.14
C GLU A 249 3.04 -3.48 17.02
N LEU A 250 2.17 -3.79 17.98
CA LEU A 250 1.63 -2.85 18.94
C LEU A 250 2.11 -3.21 20.34
N LYS A 251 2.71 -2.23 21.03
CA LYS A 251 3.12 -2.35 22.42
C LYS A 251 2.42 -1.28 23.25
N ILE A 252 1.79 -1.66 24.35
CA ILE A 252 1.16 -0.76 25.32
C ILE A 252 1.82 -1.02 26.66
N ASP A 253 2.53 -0.01 27.18
CA ASP A 253 3.15 -0.01 28.49
C ASP A 253 2.42 1.03 29.37
N THR A 254 1.74 0.60 30.41
CA THR A 254 1.00 1.49 31.32
C THR A 254 0.90 0.88 32.70
N ALA A 255 0.87 1.73 33.71
CA ALA A 255 0.61 1.35 35.09
C ALA A 255 0.03 2.56 35.85
N HIS A 256 -0.74 2.30 36.91
CA HIS A 256 -1.27 3.37 37.75
C HIS A 256 -0.18 4.31 38.27
N GLY A 257 -0.36 5.62 38.03
CA GLY A 257 0.56 6.67 38.45
C GLY A 257 1.86 6.77 37.61
N LYS A 258 1.98 6.01 36.48
CA LYS A 258 3.19 6.02 35.65
C LYS A 258 2.93 6.48 34.21
N GLY A 259 1.72 6.98 33.91
CA GLY A 259 1.32 7.35 32.56
C GLY A 259 1.11 6.16 31.65
N THR A 260 0.99 6.45 30.35
CA THR A 260 0.81 5.44 29.30
C THR A 260 1.81 5.67 28.16
N SER A 261 2.37 4.61 27.64
CA SER A 261 3.20 4.61 26.43
C SER A 261 2.67 3.59 25.43
N ILE A 262 2.32 4.05 24.23
CA ILE A 262 1.82 3.20 23.14
C ILE A 262 2.79 3.35 21.96
N SER A 263 3.32 2.23 21.49
CA SER A 263 4.22 2.17 20.34
C SER A 263 3.65 1.25 19.26
N LEU A 264 3.56 1.78 18.04
CA LEU A 264 3.15 1.07 16.84
C LEU A 264 4.35 0.98 15.90
N LYS A 265 4.67 -0.24 15.42
CA LYS A 265 5.69 -0.45 14.40
C LYS A 265 5.09 -1.16 13.19
N LEU A 266 5.26 -0.60 12.02
CA LEU A 266 4.69 -1.05 10.75
C LEU A 266 5.79 -1.17 9.69
N ASN A 267 5.86 -2.33 9.02
CA ASN A 267 6.66 -2.49 7.81
C ASN A 267 5.80 -2.07 6.60
N LEU A 268 6.36 -1.22 5.76
CA LEU A 268 5.67 -0.61 4.61
C LEU A 268 5.91 -1.40 3.32
#